data_89c80ade7f8cc97d3afb4d2ba1c1ac77
#
_entry.id   89c80ade7f8cc97d3afb4d2ba1c1ac77
#
_cell.length_a   1.000
_cell.length_b   1.000
_cell.length_c   1.000
_cell.angle_alpha   90.00
_cell.angle_beta   90.00
_cell.angle_gamma   90.00
#
_symmetry.space_group_name_H-M   'P 1'
#
loop_
_entity.id
_entity.type
_entity.pdbx_description
1 polymer ?
#
loop_
_entity_poly.entity_id
_entity_poly.type
_entity_poly.pdbx_seq_one_letter_code
_entity_poly.pdbx_strand_id
1 'polypeptide(L)'
;MPTLTQIAESASATPIPTGAIELLHRLLEDWQVIADLAAADLVLWLPTDDDRFIAVESCRPSTSVTVHAEDPRGLYLPLAREAELRRAMETCEVVRPTAAHWAGTYSMMETCVPIPYQGEVVAVLTREANLSSPRSVQGFDTWTGEAADVLCEMISRGEYPYDSAPTITGHGVPRVQDGAILIDADGKVLQATPNATSCLRSLGIRESVLGEVLAQRITDVVSDSTIVEESLAVVVMGRAPWRVEVSVQGSTVTMRALPLFNGRKRLGAVILTRDLSELRRREQELMTKDATIREIHHRVKNNLQTVSALLRLQARRSDSESVQTALQEAERRVQAIATVHEALSQDVNEQVDFDEVARTIVRMAGTVASTDHSVDVVTTGEFGSLEAAQAQAMATVLNELVSNSVEHGLADKDGLVQVHAERNGSQLTVTVSDNGAGIQPGRAMTGLGTQIVSQMVRSELQGSIEWLPGAECGTTVVIRAHLNN
;
A
#
# COMPACT_ATOMS: atom_id res chain seq x y z
N MET A 1 2.84 -20.65 6.94
CA MET A 1 2.25 -21.85 6.34
C MET A 1 3.05 -22.18 5.10
N PRO A 2 3.27 -23.48 4.74
CA PRO A 2 4.02 -23.84 3.54
C PRO A 2 3.28 -23.35 2.29
N THR A 3 4.04 -22.91 1.29
CA THR A 3 3.49 -22.46 0.01
C THR A 3 3.12 -23.65 -0.87
N LEU A 4 2.26 -23.45 -1.91
CA LEU A 4 1.94 -24.47 -2.93
C LEU A 4 3.20 -25.20 -3.42
N THR A 5 4.27 -24.46 -3.76
CA THR A 5 5.54 -25.01 -4.24
C THR A 5 6.19 -25.92 -3.20
N GLN A 6 6.22 -25.51 -1.93
CA GLN A 6 6.80 -26.31 -0.85
C GLN A 6 6.03 -27.60 -0.57
N ILE A 7 4.68 -27.55 -0.64
CA ILE A 7 3.86 -28.74 -0.47
C ILE A 7 4.02 -29.66 -1.69
N ALA A 8 4.04 -29.10 -2.91
CA ALA A 8 4.24 -29.84 -4.14
C ALA A 8 5.58 -30.59 -4.18
N GLU A 9 6.67 -29.94 -3.74
CA GLU A 9 8.00 -30.56 -3.63
C GLU A 9 8.07 -31.66 -2.56
N SER A 10 7.24 -31.57 -1.50
CA SER A 10 7.19 -32.58 -0.45
C SER A 10 6.21 -33.73 -0.72
N ALA A 11 5.24 -33.53 -1.61
CA ALA A 11 4.15 -34.47 -1.88
C ALA A 11 4.55 -35.61 -2.82
N SER A 12 5.49 -35.37 -3.73
CA SER A 12 5.92 -36.36 -4.73
C SER A 12 7.44 -36.31 -4.95
N ALA A 13 8.07 -37.50 -5.05
CA ALA A 13 9.45 -37.63 -5.45
C ALA A 13 9.66 -37.29 -6.95
N THR A 14 8.61 -37.35 -7.76
CA THR A 14 8.63 -36.88 -9.15
C THR A 14 8.26 -35.41 -9.17
N PRO A 15 9.17 -34.49 -9.52
CA PRO A 15 8.87 -33.06 -9.52
C PRO A 15 7.77 -32.74 -10.52
N ILE A 16 6.76 -31.99 -10.08
CA ILE A 16 5.72 -31.46 -10.96
C ILE A 16 6.39 -30.51 -11.97
N PRO A 17 6.08 -30.59 -13.26
CA PRO A 17 6.65 -29.71 -14.29
C PRO A 17 6.45 -28.23 -13.92
N THR A 18 7.49 -27.41 -14.08
CA THR A 18 7.42 -25.96 -13.75
C THR A 18 6.24 -25.26 -14.41
N GLY A 19 5.94 -25.57 -15.66
CA GLY A 19 4.79 -24.99 -16.35
C GLY A 19 3.43 -25.44 -15.79
N ALA A 20 3.35 -26.64 -15.16
CA ALA A 20 2.14 -27.03 -14.44
C ALA A 20 1.97 -26.24 -13.15
N ILE A 21 3.06 -25.97 -12.42
CA ILE A 21 3.03 -25.11 -11.23
C ILE A 21 2.59 -23.69 -11.62
N GLU A 22 3.08 -23.15 -12.72
CA GLU A 22 2.67 -21.83 -13.24
C GLU A 22 1.17 -21.81 -13.61
N LEU A 23 0.67 -22.89 -14.23
CA LEU A 23 -0.77 -23.05 -14.52
C LEU A 23 -1.59 -23.02 -13.23
N LEU A 24 -1.16 -23.77 -12.21
CA LEU A 24 -1.85 -23.81 -10.92
C LEU A 24 -1.83 -22.43 -10.24
N HIS A 25 -0.70 -21.72 -10.25
CA HIS A 25 -0.65 -20.35 -9.70
C HIS A 25 -1.61 -19.41 -10.42
N ARG A 26 -1.67 -19.43 -11.76
CA ARG A 26 -2.63 -18.60 -12.51
C ARG A 26 -4.08 -18.97 -12.18
N LEU A 27 -4.38 -20.24 -11.95
CA LEU A 27 -5.71 -20.67 -11.52
C LEU A 27 -6.05 -20.12 -10.14
N LEU A 28 -5.10 -20.18 -9.19
CA LEU A 28 -5.26 -19.69 -7.82
C LEU A 28 -5.44 -18.17 -7.74
N GLU A 29 -4.85 -17.40 -8.64
CA GLU A 29 -5.06 -15.95 -8.71
C GLU A 29 -6.54 -15.58 -8.96
N ASP A 30 -7.28 -16.46 -9.61
CA ASP A 30 -8.62 -16.15 -10.12
C ASP A 30 -9.75 -17.04 -9.56
N TRP A 31 -9.43 -18.09 -8.83
CA TRP A 31 -10.40 -19.09 -8.36
C TRP A 31 -11.43 -18.57 -7.35
N GLN A 32 -11.16 -17.41 -6.68
CA GLN A 32 -12.14 -16.75 -5.83
C GLN A 32 -13.44 -16.43 -6.58
N VAL A 33 -13.33 -16.09 -7.87
CA VAL A 33 -14.50 -15.83 -8.72
C VAL A 33 -15.32 -17.11 -8.90
N ILE A 34 -14.67 -18.25 -9.07
CA ILE A 34 -15.36 -19.55 -9.21
C ILE A 34 -16.04 -19.95 -7.89
N ALA A 35 -15.32 -19.79 -6.76
CA ALA A 35 -15.86 -20.03 -5.43
C ALA A 35 -17.10 -19.17 -5.15
N ASP A 36 -17.04 -17.89 -5.49
CA ASP A 36 -18.12 -16.93 -5.27
C ASP A 36 -19.32 -17.18 -6.20
N LEU A 37 -19.12 -17.51 -7.48
CA LEU A 37 -20.18 -17.87 -8.41
C LEU A 37 -20.86 -19.17 -8.00
N ALA A 38 -20.07 -20.15 -7.57
CA ALA A 38 -20.58 -21.46 -7.12
C ALA A 38 -21.19 -21.43 -5.72
N ALA A 39 -20.94 -20.37 -4.94
CA ALA A 39 -21.24 -20.30 -3.51
C ALA A 39 -20.70 -21.54 -2.74
N ALA A 40 -19.49 -22.00 -3.09
CA ALA A 40 -18.89 -23.24 -2.62
C ALA A 40 -17.40 -23.06 -2.30
N ASP A 41 -16.92 -23.84 -1.34
CA ASP A 41 -15.48 -23.92 -1.06
C ASP A 41 -14.76 -24.63 -2.23
N LEU A 42 -13.54 -24.19 -2.51
CA LEU A 42 -12.64 -24.83 -3.46
C LEU A 42 -11.41 -25.35 -2.72
N VAL A 43 -11.01 -26.59 -2.99
CA VAL A 43 -9.77 -27.17 -2.49
C VAL A 43 -8.99 -27.77 -3.64
N LEU A 44 -7.71 -27.45 -3.71
CA LEU A 44 -6.79 -27.99 -4.71
C LEU A 44 -6.03 -29.18 -4.12
N TRP A 45 -6.14 -30.33 -4.77
CA TRP A 45 -5.53 -31.58 -4.37
C TRP A 45 -4.44 -32.00 -5.33
N LEU A 46 -3.28 -32.38 -4.80
CA LEU A 46 -2.22 -33.02 -5.55
C LEU A 46 -2.15 -34.52 -5.21
N PRO A 47 -1.93 -35.39 -6.22
CA PRO A 47 -1.62 -36.78 -5.97
C PRO A 47 -0.25 -36.91 -5.31
N THR A 48 -0.08 -37.90 -4.42
CA THR A 48 1.19 -38.22 -3.76
C THR A 48 1.71 -39.58 -4.26
N ASP A 49 3.00 -39.87 -4.00
CA ASP A 49 3.62 -41.15 -4.40
C ASP A 49 2.95 -42.37 -3.73
N ASP A 50 2.33 -42.17 -2.57
CA ASP A 50 1.56 -43.22 -1.85
C ASP A 50 0.16 -43.45 -2.43
N ASP A 51 -0.10 -42.88 -3.63
CA ASP A 51 -1.41 -42.97 -4.28
C ASP A 51 -2.55 -42.35 -3.44
N ARG A 52 -2.24 -41.34 -2.66
CA ARG A 52 -3.16 -40.50 -1.85
C ARG A 52 -3.29 -39.11 -2.45
N PHE A 53 -4.11 -38.26 -1.83
CA PHE A 53 -4.27 -36.86 -2.21
C PHE A 53 -4.02 -35.97 -1.01
N ILE A 54 -3.24 -34.89 -1.23
CA ILE A 54 -2.95 -33.86 -0.23
C ILE A 54 -3.52 -32.52 -0.69
N ALA A 55 -4.18 -31.80 0.24
CA ALA A 55 -4.66 -30.44 -0.02
C ALA A 55 -3.48 -29.46 -0.04
N VAL A 56 -3.32 -28.70 -1.12
CA VAL A 56 -2.23 -27.73 -1.25
C VAL A 56 -2.70 -26.29 -1.10
N GLU A 57 -3.94 -26.02 -1.52
CA GLU A 57 -4.56 -24.70 -1.36
C GLU A 57 -6.07 -24.83 -1.15
N SER A 58 -6.67 -23.81 -0.52
CA SER A 58 -8.10 -23.72 -0.29
C SER A 58 -8.63 -22.32 -0.48
N CYS A 59 -9.85 -22.19 -1.01
CA CYS A 59 -10.52 -20.92 -1.21
C CYS A 59 -11.95 -20.99 -0.66
N ARG A 60 -12.29 -20.05 0.21
CA ARG A 60 -13.63 -19.94 0.79
C ARG A 60 -14.48 -18.96 -0.01
N PRO A 61 -15.75 -19.26 -0.27
CA PRO A 61 -16.64 -18.32 -0.94
C PRO A 61 -16.91 -17.11 -0.04
N SER A 62 -16.91 -15.90 -0.63
CA SER A 62 -17.39 -14.70 0.08
C SER A 62 -18.92 -14.56 0.04
N THR A 63 -19.58 -15.37 -0.78
CA THR A 63 -21.03 -15.35 -1.04
C THR A 63 -21.83 -16.38 -0.25
N SER A 64 -21.18 -17.33 0.44
CA SER A 64 -21.83 -18.43 1.17
C SER A 64 -21.05 -18.81 2.43
N VAL A 65 -21.62 -19.73 3.21
CA VAL A 65 -20.99 -20.30 4.40
C VAL A 65 -20.08 -21.46 4.00
N THR A 66 -18.84 -21.44 4.49
CA THR A 66 -17.85 -22.50 4.29
C THR A 66 -18.28 -23.84 4.89
N VAL A 67 -17.87 -24.94 4.27
CA VAL A 67 -18.00 -26.30 4.82
C VAL A 67 -16.81 -26.67 5.72
N HIS A 68 -15.69 -25.95 5.61
CA HIS A 68 -14.48 -26.20 6.36
C HIS A 68 -14.39 -25.30 7.61
N ALA A 69 -14.44 -25.89 8.81
CA ALA A 69 -14.19 -25.16 10.06
C ALA A 69 -12.71 -24.76 10.18
N GLU A 70 -11.80 -25.66 9.73
CA GLU A 70 -10.35 -25.47 9.74
C GLU A 70 -9.82 -25.41 8.30
N ASP A 71 -8.60 -24.92 8.15
CA ASP A 71 -7.92 -24.87 6.85
C ASP A 71 -7.49 -26.29 6.45
N PRO A 72 -7.93 -26.82 5.30
CA PRO A 72 -7.58 -28.16 4.86
C PRO A 72 -6.14 -28.31 4.36
N ARG A 73 -5.40 -27.22 4.15
CA ARG A 73 -4.06 -27.26 3.56
C ARG A 73 -3.10 -28.14 4.36
N GLY A 74 -2.39 -29.03 3.66
CA GLY A 74 -1.46 -29.99 4.24
C GLY A 74 -2.15 -31.24 4.80
N LEU A 75 -3.48 -31.34 4.73
CA LEU A 75 -4.20 -32.54 5.16
C LEU A 75 -4.43 -33.50 4.00
N TYR A 76 -4.38 -34.80 4.33
CA TYR A 76 -4.73 -35.85 3.36
C TYR A 76 -6.23 -35.98 3.21
N LEU A 77 -6.67 -36.23 1.98
CA LEU A 77 -8.06 -36.52 1.69
C LEU A 77 -8.51 -37.79 2.45
N PRO A 78 -9.70 -37.80 3.08
CA PRO A 78 -10.27 -39.01 3.66
C PRO A 78 -10.45 -40.11 2.59
N LEU A 79 -10.05 -41.36 2.92
CA LEU A 79 -10.10 -42.51 1.98
C LEU A 79 -11.47 -42.71 1.32
N ALA A 80 -12.53 -42.39 2.04
CA ALA A 80 -13.91 -42.55 1.51
C ALA A 80 -14.22 -41.58 0.34
N ARG A 81 -13.44 -40.51 0.16
CA ARG A 81 -13.63 -39.49 -0.88
C ARG A 81 -12.66 -39.69 -2.08
N GLU A 82 -11.63 -40.52 -1.93
CA GLU A 82 -10.59 -40.67 -2.96
C GLU A 82 -11.08 -41.26 -4.28
N ALA A 83 -12.12 -42.09 -4.24
CA ALA A 83 -12.64 -42.76 -5.43
C ALA A 83 -13.12 -41.78 -6.51
N GLU A 84 -13.76 -40.67 -6.14
CA GLU A 84 -14.27 -39.66 -7.07
C GLU A 84 -13.14 -38.83 -7.67
N LEU A 85 -12.12 -38.49 -6.87
CA LEU A 85 -10.93 -37.78 -7.36
C LEU A 85 -10.11 -38.65 -8.33
N ARG A 86 -9.91 -39.96 -8.01
CA ARG A 86 -9.23 -40.91 -8.93
C ARG A 86 -9.97 -41.02 -10.25
N ARG A 87 -11.30 -41.13 -10.16
CA ARG A 87 -12.12 -41.19 -11.38
C ARG A 87 -11.95 -39.93 -12.21
N ALA A 88 -11.92 -38.75 -11.61
CA ALA A 88 -11.68 -37.49 -12.35
C ALA A 88 -10.30 -37.49 -13.02
N MET A 89 -9.25 -38.00 -12.35
CA MET A 89 -7.92 -38.12 -12.90
C MET A 89 -7.87 -39.10 -14.08
N GLU A 90 -8.53 -40.27 -13.98
CA GLU A 90 -8.51 -41.30 -14.97
C GLU A 90 -9.33 -40.95 -16.23
N THR A 91 -10.49 -40.32 -16.03
CA THR A 91 -11.40 -39.96 -17.15
C THR A 91 -11.09 -38.63 -17.80
N CYS A 92 -10.32 -37.75 -17.12
CA CYS A 92 -10.12 -36.34 -17.49
C CYS A 92 -11.43 -35.56 -17.64
N GLU A 93 -12.50 -35.99 -16.97
CA GLU A 93 -13.83 -35.38 -17.01
C GLU A 93 -14.25 -34.89 -15.62
N VAL A 94 -15.12 -33.88 -15.61
CA VAL A 94 -15.73 -33.40 -14.36
C VAL A 94 -16.63 -34.48 -13.76
N VAL A 95 -16.28 -34.93 -12.56
CA VAL A 95 -17.06 -35.92 -11.82
C VAL A 95 -18.04 -35.19 -10.89
N ARG A 96 -19.35 -35.33 -11.20
CA ARG A 96 -20.41 -34.75 -10.37
C ARG A 96 -20.86 -35.76 -9.33
N PRO A 97 -21.19 -35.29 -8.12
CA PRO A 97 -21.59 -36.18 -7.01
C PRO A 97 -22.92 -36.86 -7.31
N THR A 98 -23.01 -38.15 -6.97
CA THR A 98 -24.23 -38.93 -7.00
C THR A 98 -24.98 -38.90 -5.65
N ALA A 99 -24.29 -38.55 -4.56
CA ALA A 99 -24.82 -38.48 -3.21
C ALA A 99 -24.11 -37.37 -2.42
N ALA A 100 -24.82 -36.86 -1.40
CA ALA A 100 -24.20 -35.91 -0.47
C ALA A 100 -23.28 -36.63 0.52
N HIS A 101 -22.16 -35.99 0.85
CA HIS A 101 -21.24 -36.43 1.90
C HIS A 101 -21.43 -35.60 3.18
N TRP A 102 -21.01 -36.12 4.30
CA TRP A 102 -20.97 -35.38 5.56
C TRP A 102 -19.56 -34.86 5.82
N ALA A 103 -19.42 -33.55 5.98
CA ALA A 103 -18.22 -32.89 6.47
C ALA A 103 -18.50 -32.35 7.86
N GLY A 104 -18.14 -33.12 8.89
CA GLY A 104 -18.46 -32.77 10.27
C GLY A 104 -19.98 -32.67 10.49
N THR A 105 -20.50 -31.48 10.73
CA THR A 105 -21.92 -31.20 10.98
C THR A 105 -22.72 -30.82 9.72
N TYR A 106 -22.05 -30.63 8.58
CA TYR A 106 -22.67 -30.15 7.33
C TYR A 106 -22.80 -31.28 6.32
N SER A 107 -23.90 -31.27 5.59
CA SER A 107 -24.08 -32.07 4.38
C SER A 107 -23.55 -31.28 3.19
N MET A 108 -22.65 -31.86 2.42
CA MET A 108 -22.02 -31.19 1.26
C MET A 108 -22.16 -32.01 -0.02
N MET A 109 -22.19 -31.29 -1.13
CA MET A 109 -22.04 -31.86 -2.49
C MET A 109 -20.63 -31.52 -2.99
N GLU A 110 -19.91 -32.53 -3.48
CA GLU A 110 -18.55 -32.42 -3.97
C GLU A 110 -18.50 -32.68 -5.47
N THR A 111 -17.99 -31.70 -6.24
CA THR A 111 -17.70 -31.87 -7.68
C THR A 111 -16.19 -31.89 -7.85
N CYS A 112 -15.65 -32.93 -8.51
CA CYS A 112 -14.22 -33.07 -8.77
C CYS A 112 -13.92 -32.62 -10.19
N VAL A 113 -13.01 -31.66 -10.34
CA VAL A 113 -12.62 -31.03 -11.59
C VAL A 113 -11.15 -31.33 -11.85
N PRO A 114 -10.81 -32.18 -12.86
CA PRO A 114 -9.42 -32.45 -13.20
C PRO A 114 -8.76 -31.26 -13.84
N ILE A 115 -7.48 -31.03 -13.55
CA ILE A 115 -6.66 -29.97 -14.14
C ILE A 115 -5.61 -30.60 -15.03
N PRO A 116 -5.79 -30.56 -16.37
CA PRO A 116 -4.86 -31.15 -17.31
C PRO A 116 -3.70 -30.18 -17.61
N TYR A 117 -2.50 -30.75 -17.77
CA TYR A 117 -1.33 -30.08 -18.31
C TYR A 117 -0.62 -31.01 -19.29
N GLN A 118 -0.45 -30.58 -20.56
CA GLN A 118 0.18 -31.36 -21.65
C GLN A 118 -0.42 -32.76 -21.85
N GLY A 119 -1.73 -32.92 -21.59
CA GLY A 119 -2.45 -34.19 -21.79
C GLY A 119 -2.50 -35.09 -20.55
N GLU A 120 -1.85 -34.73 -19.46
CA GLU A 120 -1.91 -35.47 -18.20
C GLU A 120 -2.62 -34.63 -17.13
N VAL A 121 -3.39 -35.26 -16.24
CA VAL A 121 -4.02 -34.57 -15.11
C VAL A 121 -3.01 -34.43 -14.00
N VAL A 122 -2.65 -33.16 -13.66
CA VAL A 122 -1.62 -32.85 -12.64
C VAL A 122 -2.19 -32.56 -11.27
N ALA A 123 -3.47 -32.20 -11.19
CA ALA A 123 -4.17 -31.89 -9.94
C ALA A 123 -5.68 -32.06 -10.11
N VAL A 124 -6.40 -32.13 -8.99
CA VAL A 124 -7.87 -32.11 -8.96
C VAL A 124 -8.34 -30.95 -8.09
N LEU A 125 -9.24 -30.13 -8.62
CA LEU A 125 -9.95 -29.12 -7.87
C LEU A 125 -11.29 -29.68 -7.38
N THR A 126 -11.54 -29.68 -6.08
CA THR A 126 -12.88 -29.99 -5.56
C THR A 126 -13.66 -28.70 -5.32
N ARG A 127 -14.93 -28.73 -5.73
CA ARG A 127 -15.93 -27.71 -5.42
C ARG A 127 -16.92 -28.29 -4.42
N GLU A 128 -16.93 -27.78 -3.21
CA GLU A 128 -17.63 -28.34 -2.07
C GLU A 128 -18.75 -27.38 -1.62
N ALA A 129 -19.98 -27.71 -1.99
CA ALA A 129 -21.17 -26.89 -1.71
C ALA A 129 -21.88 -27.35 -0.44
N ASN A 130 -22.14 -26.42 0.49
CA ASN A 130 -22.88 -26.67 1.71
C ASN A 130 -24.39 -26.72 1.42
N LEU A 131 -25.00 -27.90 1.55
CA LEU A 131 -26.44 -28.08 1.32
C LEU A 131 -27.32 -27.50 2.44
N SER A 132 -26.74 -27.23 3.60
CA SER A 132 -27.49 -26.66 4.75
C SER A 132 -27.57 -25.14 4.70
N SER A 133 -26.89 -24.50 3.73
CA SER A 133 -26.92 -23.05 3.56
C SER A 133 -28.28 -22.59 2.99
N PRO A 134 -28.93 -21.56 3.54
CA PRO A 134 -30.17 -21.00 2.98
C PRO A 134 -30.03 -20.55 1.52
N ARG A 135 -28.83 -20.17 1.09
CA ARG A 135 -28.54 -19.77 -0.30
C ARG A 135 -28.46 -20.96 -1.25
N SER A 136 -28.04 -22.14 -0.79
CA SER A 136 -28.07 -23.36 -1.61
C SER A 136 -29.50 -23.86 -1.81
N VAL A 137 -30.42 -23.55 -0.90
CA VAL A 137 -31.83 -23.96 -0.93
C VAL A 137 -32.72 -22.97 -1.69
N GLN A 138 -32.41 -21.66 -1.67
CA GLN A 138 -33.21 -20.61 -2.33
C GLN A 138 -32.68 -20.19 -3.70
N GLY A 139 -31.65 -20.92 -4.25
CA GLY A 139 -31.05 -20.58 -5.53
C GLY A 139 -30.60 -19.11 -5.53
N PHE A 140 -29.43 -18.86 -4.92
CA PHE A 140 -28.68 -17.68 -5.32
C PHE A 140 -28.44 -17.86 -6.81
N ASP A 141 -29.23 -17.14 -7.55
CA ASP A 141 -29.46 -17.20 -8.97
C ASP A 141 -28.87 -18.48 -9.63
N THR A 142 -29.69 -19.44 -9.99
CA THR A 142 -29.27 -20.71 -10.63
C THR A 142 -28.22 -20.47 -11.71
N TRP A 143 -28.27 -19.31 -12.37
CA TRP A 143 -27.34 -18.91 -13.41
C TRP A 143 -25.89 -18.70 -12.96
N THR A 144 -25.64 -18.27 -11.71
CA THR A 144 -24.25 -18.13 -11.19
C THR A 144 -23.62 -19.49 -11.01
N GLY A 145 -24.40 -20.45 -10.48
CA GLY A 145 -23.98 -21.86 -10.40
C GLY A 145 -23.74 -22.48 -11.78
N GLU A 146 -24.61 -22.22 -12.74
CA GLU A 146 -24.44 -22.65 -14.15
C GLU A 146 -23.18 -22.06 -14.78
N ALA A 147 -22.89 -20.76 -14.54
CA ALA A 147 -21.66 -20.13 -15.00
C ALA A 147 -20.41 -20.76 -14.34
N ALA A 148 -20.46 -21.09 -13.04
CA ALA A 148 -19.39 -21.80 -12.36
C ALA A 148 -19.22 -23.23 -12.92
N ASP A 149 -20.30 -23.93 -13.27
CA ASP A 149 -20.24 -25.24 -13.93
C ASP A 149 -19.50 -25.15 -15.27
N VAL A 150 -19.80 -24.13 -16.07
CA VAL A 150 -19.12 -23.91 -17.35
C VAL A 150 -17.64 -23.63 -17.13
N LEU A 151 -17.26 -22.82 -16.13
CA LEU A 151 -15.85 -22.56 -15.81
C LEU A 151 -15.14 -23.85 -15.34
N CYS A 152 -15.77 -24.69 -14.53
CA CYS A 152 -15.23 -26.00 -14.15
C CYS A 152 -15.01 -26.91 -15.36
N GLU A 153 -15.94 -26.96 -16.31
CA GLU A 153 -15.77 -27.68 -17.58
C GLU A 153 -14.63 -27.08 -18.44
N MET A 154 -14.47 -25.77 -18.43
CA MET A 154 -13.35 -25.11 -19.12
C MET A 154 -12.00 -25.46 -18.48
N ILE A 155 -11.93 -25.55 -17.13
CA ILE A 155 -10.73 -26.03 -16.42
C ILE A 155 -10.38 -27.45 -16.86
N SER A 156 -11.36 -28.37 -16.87
CA SER A 156 -11.12 -29.77 -17.24
C SER A 156 -10.66 -29.96 -18.70
N ARG A 157 -10.94 -28.97 -19.56
CA ARG A 157 -10.47 -28.95 -20.95
C ARG A 157 -9.19 -28.14 -21.16
N GLY A 158 -8.63 -27.54 -20.11
CA GLY A 158 -7.46 -26.66 -20.22
C GLY A 158 -7.74 -25.31 -20.90
N GLU A 159 -9.01 -24.88 -20.95
CA GLU A 159 -9.45 -23.60 -21.54
C GLU A 159 -9.47 -22.45 -20.53
N TYR A 160 -9.28 -22.75 -19.24
CA TYR A 160 -9.20 -21.83 -18.14
C TYR A 160 -8.09 -22.27 -17.16
N PRO A 161 -7.28 -21.36 -16.59
CA PRO A 161 -7.28 -19.90 -16.77
C PRO A 161 -6.90 -19.46 -18.18
N TYR A 162 -7.38 -18.28 -18.59
CA TYR A 162 -7.14 -17.78 -19.96
C TYR A 162 -5.66 -17.44 -20.19
N ASP A 163 -5.09 -17.91 -21.29
CA ASP A 163 -3.68 -17.62 -21.62
C ASP A 163 -3.41 -16.13 -21.92
N SER A 164 -4.42 -15.41 -22.42
CA SER A 164 -4.33 -14.01 -22.81
C SER A 164 -4.78 -13.03 -21.72
N ALA A 165 -5.09 -13.51 -20.51
CA ALA A 165 -5.50 -12.62 -19.42
C ALA A 165 -4.29 -11.85 -18.90
N PRO A 166 -4.34 -10.50 -18.83
CA PRO A 166 -3.32 -9.75 -18.11
C PRO A 166 -3.35 -10.14 -16.63
N THR A 167 -2.17 -10.24 -16.01
CA THR A 167 -2.07 -10.48 -14.56
C THR A 167 -2.85 -9.40 -13.82
N ILE A 168 -3.91 -9.80 -13.12
CA ILE A 168 -4.81 -8.88 -12.45
C ILE A 168 -4.32 -8.68 -11.02
N THR A 169 -3.28 -7.88 -10.87
CA THR A 169 -2.78 -7.43 -9.58
C THR A 169 -3.31 -6.02 -9.29
N GLY A 170 -3.85 -5.79 -8.10
CA GLY A 170 -4.18 -4.43 -7.63
C GLY A 170 -5.53 -4.31 -6.92
N HIS A 171 -5.65 -3.19 -6.21
CA HIS A 171 -6.88 -2.78 -5.54
C HIS A 171 -7.94 -2.42 -6.59
N GLY A 172 -9.18 -2.85 -6.39
CA GLY A 172 -10.28 -2.49 -7.27
C GLY A 172 -10.69 -3.55 -8.30
N VAL A 173 -10.14 -4.77 -8.24
CA VAL A 173 -10.64 -5.89 -9.06
C VAL A 173 -12.09 -6.20 -8.66
N PRO A 174 -13.04 -6.21 -9.62
CA PRO A 174 -14.43 -6.50 -9.32
C PRO A 174 -14.60 -7.97 -8.92
N ARG A 175 -15.40 -8.20 -7.87
CA ARG A 175 -15.78 -9.52 -7.36
C ARG A 175 -17.24 -9.80 -7.67
N VAL A 176 -17.67 -11.05 -7.58
CA VAL A 176 -19.06 -11.45 -7.83
C VAL A 176 -20.05 -10.70 -6.93
N GLN A 177 -19.69 -10.48 -5.66
CA GLN A 177 -20.51 -9.72 -4.71
C GLN A 177 -20.64 -8.22 -5.05
N ASP A 178 -19.65 -7.64 -5.73
CA ASP A 178 -19.69 -6.22 -6.13
C ASP A 178 -20.71 -5.99 -7.26
N GLY A 179 -20.92 -6.98 -8.10
CA GLY A 179 -21.93 -7.04 -9.15
C GLY A 179 -21.54 -8.01 -10.26
N ALA A 180 -22.50 -8.76 -10.76
CA ALA A 180 -22.31 -9.70 -11.86
C ALA A 180 -23.46 -9.60 -12.88
N ILE A 181 -23.13 -9.70 -14.16
CA ILE A 181 -24.06 -9.67 -15.30
C ILE A 181 -23.73 -10.87 -16.17
N LEU A 182 -24.74 -11.67 -16.51
CA LEU A 182 -24.62 -12.73 -17.52
C LEU A 182 -25.08 -12.20 -18.87
N ILE A 183 -24.24 -12.31 -19.87
CA ILE A 183 -24.56 -11.99 -21.26
C ILE A 183 -24.49 -13.23 -22.16
N ASP A 184 -25.27 -13.26 -23.20
CA ASP A 184 -25.20 -14.32 -24.24
C ASP A 184 -24.06 -14.07 -25.25
N ALA A 185 -23.97 -14.94 -26.26
CA ALA A 185 -22.95 -14.85 -27.31
C ALA A 185 -23.07 -13.57 -28.15
N ASP A 186 -24.24 -12.93 -28.21
CA ASP A 186 -24.48 -11.69 -28.94
C ASP A 186 -24.32 -10.45 -28.06
N GLY A 187 -24.02 -10.63 -26.78
CA GLY A 187 -23.84 -9.54 -25.81
C GLY A 187 -25.12 -9.01 -25.19
N LYS A 188 -26.23 -9.75 -25.33
CA LYS A 188 -27.50 -9.43 -24.66
C LYS A 188 -27.46 -9.83 -23.21
N VAL A 189 -27.93 -8.99 -22.33
CA VAL A 189 -28.02 -9.26 -20.90
C VAL A 189 -29.13 -10.27 -20.64
N LEU A 190 -28.73 -11.44 -20.12
CA LEU A 190 -29.66 -12.50 -19.71
C LEU A 190 -30.07 -12.32 -18.25
N GLN A 191 -29.11 -11.98 -17.39
CA GLN A 191 -29.30 -11.80 -15.96
C GLN A 191 -28.36 -10.70 -15.42
N ALA A 192 -28.74 -10.04 -14.35
CA ALA A 192 -27.90 -9.07 -13.65
C ALA A 192 -28.24 -9.06 -12.16
N THR A 193 -27.21 -9.06 -11.31
CA THR A 193 -27.40 -8.91 -9.87
C THR A 193 -27.86 -7.48 -9.52
N PRO A 194 -28.53 -7.27 -8.35
CA PRO A 194 -28.92 -5.94 -7.91
C PRO A 194 -27.74 -4.97 -7.80
N ASN A 195 -26.57 -5.45 -7.34
CA ASN A 195 -25.36 -4.64 -7.23
C ASN A 195 -24.85 -4.20 -8.61
N ALA A 196 -24.84 -5.10 -9.61
CA ALA A 196 -24.48 -4.74 -10.98
C ALA A 196 -25.44 -3.69 -11.56
N THR A 197 -26.74 -3.83 -11.31
CA THR A 197 -27.73 -2.83 -11.71
C THR A 197 -27.46 -1.48 -11.04
N SER A 198 -27.03 -1.48 -9.78
CA SER A 198 -26.64 -0.24 -9.07
C SER A 198 -25.38 0.38 -9.68
N CYS A 199 -24.37 -0.42 -10.04
CA CYS A 199 -23.17 0.05 -10.76
C CYS A 199 -23.54 0.68 -12.13
N LEU A 200 -24.48 0.08 -12.88
CA LEU A 200 -24.93 0.64 -14.15
C LEU A 200 -25.70 1.96 -13.96
N ARG A 201 -26.48 2.07 -12.87
CA ARG A 201 -27.18 3.31 -12.53
C ARG A 201 -26.24 4.45 -12.15
N SER A 202 -25.14 4.17 -11.48
CA SER A 202 -24.12 5.18 -11.17
C SER A 202 -23.47 5.75 -12.45
N LEU A 203 -23.38 4.95 -13.52
CA LEU A 203 -22.95 5.42 -14.85
C LEU A 203 -24.06 6.19 -15.61
N GLY A 204 -25.29 6.27 -15.09
CA GLY A 204 -26.43 6.96 -15.74
C GLY A 204 -27.40 6.04 -16.47
N ILE A 205 -27.18 4.73 -16.51
CA ILE A 205 -28.09 3.75 -17.13
C ILE A 205 -29.21 3.44 -16.12
N ARG A 206 -30.35 4.13 -16.25
CA ARG A 206 -31.47 4.05 -15.29
C ARG A 206 -32.52 3.00 -15.67
N GLU A 207 -32.61 2.64 -16.94
CA GLU A 207 -33.54 1.65 -17.46
C GLU A 207 -33.03 0.21 -17.22
N SER A 208 -33.97 -0.75 -17.33
CA SER A 208 -33.59 -2.16 -17.27
C SER A 208 -32.75 -2.52 -18.49
N VAL A 209 -31.61 -3.21 -18.20
CA VAL A 209 -30.72 -3.70 -19.26
C VAL A 209 -31.05 -5.13 -19.70
N LEU A 210 -32.01 -5.81 -19.04
CA LEU A 210 -32.40 -7.18 -19.38
C LEU A 210 -32.93 -7.29 -20.81
N GLY A 211 -32.36 -8.18 -21.59
CA GLY A 211 -32.68 -8.40 -23.01
C GLY A 211 -32.02 -7.40 -23.97
N GLU A 212 -31.35 -6.38 -23.47
CA GLU A 212 -30.63 -5.36 -24.24
C GLU A 212 -29.16 -5.77 -24.47
N VAL A 213 -28.56 -5.23 -25.53
CA VAL A 213 -27.11 -5.40 -25.77
C VAL A 213 -26.36 -4.45 -24.85
N LEU A 214 -25.58 -5.03 -23.88
CA LEU A 214 -24.89 -4.25 -22.85
C LEU A 214 -23.95 -3.20 -23.45
N ALA A 215 -23.22 -3.55 -24.51
CA ALA A 215 -22.29 -2.67 -25.19
C ALA A 215 -22.98 -1.40 -25.76
N GLN A 216 -24.18 -1.52 -26.32
CA GLN A 216 -24.91 -0.37 -26.84
C GLN A 216 -25.30 0.59 -25.73
N ARG A 217 -25.85 0.05 -24.62
CA ARG A 217 -26.30 0.88 -23.48
C ARG A 217 -25.15 1.63 -22.80
N ILE A 218 -23.97 0.98 -22.71
CA ILE A 218 -22.77 1.65 -22.17
C ILE A 218 -22.23 2.69 -23.16
N THR A 219 -22.19 2.36 -24.45
CA THR A 219 -21.71 3.29 -25.48
C THR A 219 -22.56 4.54 -25.54
N ASP A 220 -23.90 4.43 -25.44
CA ASP A 220 -24.83 5.57 -25.46
C ASP A 220 -24.51 6.58 -24.34
N VAL A 221 -24.13 6.11 -23.17
CA VAL A 221 -23.77 6.95 -22.01
C VAL A 221 -22.36 7.49 -22.08
N VAL A 222 -21.42 6.72 -22.64
CA VAL A 222 -20.00 7.07 -22.74
C VAL A 222 -19.72 7.99 -23.92
N SER A 223 -20.57 7.99 -24.98
CA SER A 223 -20.40 8.83 -26.18
C SER A 223 -20.34 10.34 -25.87
N ASP A 224 -20.87 10.76 -24.72
CA ASP A 224 -20.79 12.13 -24.22
C ASP A 224 -19.48 12.40 -23.41
N SER A 225 -18.66 11.39 -23.17
CA SER A 225 -17.41 11.52 -22.39
C SER A 225 -16.17 11.37 -23.29
N THR A 226 -15.14 12.18 -23.02
CA THR A 226 -14.01 12.44 -23.92
C THR A 226 -12.96 11.34 -24.00
N ILE A 227 -13.03 10.26 -23.17
CA ILE A 227 -12.00 9.20 -23.10
C ILE A 227 -12.68 7.83 -23.06
N VAL A 228 -12.67 7.14 -24.19
CA VAL A 228 -13.10 5.74 -24.30
C VAL A 228 -11.87 4.88 -24.51
N GLU A 229 -11.59 3.94 -23.60
CA GLU A 229 -10.58 2.92 -23.83
C GLU A 229 -11.01 2.01 -24.99
N GLU A 230 -10.11 1.73 -25.92
CA GLU A 230 -10.35 0.81 -27.07
C GLU A 230 -10.79 -0.59 -26.61
N SER A 231 -10.37 -1.00 -25.40
CA SER A 231 -10.73 -2.26 -24.77
C SER A 231 -12.20 -2.37 -24.34
N LEU A 232 -12.90 -1.25 -24.18
CA LEU A 232 -14.27 -1.22 -23.65
C LEU A 232 -15.22 -2.14 -24.42
N ALA A 233 -15.27 -1.99 -25.74
CA ALA A 233 -16.17 -2.79 -26.57
C ALA A 233 -15.88 -4.30 -26.45
N VAL A 234 -14.60 -4.67 -26.35
CA VAL A 234 -14.17 -6.07 -26.23
C VAL A 234 -14.59 -6.66 -24.89
N VAL A 235 -14.42 -5.90 -23.80
CA VAL A 235 -14.80 -6.32 -22.44
C VAL A 235 -16.30 -6.40 -22.29
N VAL A 236 -17.03 -5.37 -22.68
CA VAL A 236 -18.48 -5.32 -22.49
C VAL A 236 -19.21 -6.32 -23.38
N MET A 237 -18.65 -6.68 -24.53
CA MET A 237 -19.13 -7.79 -25.36
C MET A 237 -18.66 -9.16 -24.82
N GLY A 238 -17.87 -9.22 -23.76
CA GLY A 238 -17.35 -10.44 -23.16
C GLY A 238 -16.49 -11.27 -24.12
N ARG A 239 -15.71 -10.62 -24.99
CA ARG A 239 -14.89 -11.31 -26.01
C ARG A 239 -13.49 -11.67 -25.56
N ALA A 240 -12.96 -10.93 -24.54
CA ALA A 240 -11.64 -11.19 -23.96
C ALA A 240 -11.70 -11.06 -22.43
N PRO A 241 -10.87 -11.78 -21.69
CA PRO A 241 -10.83 -11.77 -20.22
C PRO A 241 -10.09 -10.53 -19.70
N TRP A 242 -10.48 -9.35 -20.13
CA TRP A 242 -9.84 -8.09 -19.80
C TRP A 242 -10.66 -7.29 -18.80
N ARG A 243 -10.04 -6.25 -18.29
CA ARG A 243 -10.63 -5.27 -17.38
C ARG A 243 -10.63 -3.91 -18.05
N VAL A 244 -11.65 -3.12 -17.79
CA VAL A 244 -11.79 -1.73 -18.25
C VAL A 244 -12.37 -0.89 -17.14
N GLU A 245 -11.98 0.37 -17.07
CA GLU A 245 -12.59 1.37 -16.20
C GLU A 245 -13.41 2.34 -17.06
N VAL A 246 -14.65 2.57 -16.68
CA VAL A 246 -15.57 3.49 -17.33
C VAL A 246 -15.88 4.63 -16.39
N SER A 247 -15.56 5.85 -16.80
CA SER A 247 -15.81 7.06 -16.00
C SER A 247 -16.79 7.99 -16.73
N VAL A 248 -17.91 8.29 -16.09
CA VAL A 248 -18.96 9.17 -16.63
C VAL A 248 -19.44 10.11 -15.52
N GLN A 249 -19.40 11.41 -15.76
CA GLN A 249 -19.92 12.45 -14.86
C GLN A 249 -19.45 12.31 -13.39
N GLY A 250 -18.20 11.88 -13.17
CA GLY A 250 -17.63 11.72 -11.83
C GLY A 250 -17.90 10.37 -11.16
N SER A 251 -18.65 9.48 -11.79
CA SER A 251 -18.79 8.08 -11.40
C SER A 251 -17.79 7.23 -12.16
N THR A 252 -17.13 6.30 -11.48
CA THR A 252 -16.17 5.36 -12.07
C THR A 252 -16.56 3.93 -11.72
N VAL A 253 -16.79 3.12 -12.75
CA VAL A 253 -17.09 1.69 -12.60
C VAL A 253 -16.03 0.89 -13.34
N THR A 254 -15.43 -0.08 -12.66
CA THR A 254 -14.58 -1.07 -13.29
C THR A 254 -15.41 -2.28 -13.71
N MET A 255 -15.12 -2.81 -14.88
CA MET A 255 -15.75 -3.99 -15.44
C MET A 255 -14.70 -4.99 -15.85
N ARG A 256 -14.97 -6.28 -15.61
CA ARG A 256 -14.12 -7.38 -16.03
C ARG A 256 -14.95 -8.46 -16.67
N ALA A 257 -14.54 -8.92 -17.84
CA ALA A 257 -15.18 -10.02 -18.53
C ALA A 257 -14.58 -11.37 -18.17
N LEU A 258 -15.43 -12.37 -18.08
CA LEU A 258 -15.10 -13.80 -17.98
C LEU A 258 -15.81 -14.52 -19.12
N PRO A 259 -15.20 -14.65 -20.28
CA PRO A 259 -15.81 -15.34 -21.43
C PRO A 259 -16.11 -16.80 -21.11
N LEU A 260 -17.30 -17.27 -21.46
CA LEU A 260 -17.73 -18.67 -21.25
C LEU A 260 -17.74 -19.41 -22.58
N PHE A 261 -17.06 -20.58 -22.59
CA PHE A 261 -16.93 -21.43 -23.77
C PHE A 261 -17.38 -22.87 -23.51
N ASN A 262 -17.86 -23.50 -24.56
CA ASN A 262 -17.99 -24.96 -24.62
C ASN A 262 -17.20 -25.46 -25.86
N GLY A 263 -15.95 -25.81 -25.64
CA GLY A 263 -14.99 -26.01 -26.67
C GLY A 263 -14.81 -24.74 -27.52
N ARG A 264 -14.91 -24.82 -28.82
CA ARG A 264 -14.77 -23.65 -29.71
C ARG A 264 -15.98 -22.73 -29.74
N LYS A 265 -17.11 -23.17 -29.18
CA LYS A 265 -18.34 -22.37 -29.17
C LYS A 265 -18.40 -21.43 -27.96
N ARG A 266 -18.46 -20.14 -28.23
CA ARG A 266 -18.72 -19.16 -27.19
C ARG A 266 -20.19 -19.24 -26.75
N LEU A 267 -20.42 -19.34 -25.44
CA LEU A 267 -21.74 -19.35 -24.82
C LEU A 267 -22.21 -17.94 -24.44
N GLY A 268 -21.26 -17.09 -24.05
CA GLY A 268 -21.50 -15.75 -23.56
C GLY A 268 -20.34 -15.28 -22.67
N ALA A 269 -20.66 -14.52 -21.63
CA ALA A 269 -19.69 -14.13 -20.61
C ALA A 269 -20.38 -13.75 -19.31
N VAL A 270 -19.65 -13.84 -18.19
CA VAL A 270 -19.97 -13.11 -16.96
C VAL A 270 -19.17 -11.81 -16.94
N ILE A 271 -19.85 -10.69 -16.79
CA ILE A 271 -19.24 -9.37 -16.62
C ILE A 271 -19.34 -9.01 -15.15
N LEU A 272 -18.21 -8.94 -14.46
CA LEU A 272 -18.12 -8.46 -13.09
C LEU A 272 -18.02 -6.93 -13.10
N THR A 273 -18.71 -6.27 -12.17
CA THR A 273 -18.75 -4.80 -12.08
C THR A 273 -18.47 -4.36 -10.67
N ARG A 274 -17.76 -3.22 -10.50
CA ARG A 274 -17.53 -2.59 -9.21
C ARG A 274 -17.52 -1.08 -9.34
N ASP A 275 -18.25 -0.42 -8.48
CA ASP A 275 -18.24 1.04 -8.37
C ASP A 275 -17.01 1.49 -7.54
N LEU A 276 -16.15 2.27 -8.17
CA LEU A 276 -14.94 2.84 -7.56
C LEU A 276 -15.08 4.34 -7.30
N SER A 277 -16.25 4.94 -7.53
CA SER A 277 -16.44 6.38 -7.47
C SER A 277 -16.01 6.98 -6.13
N GLU A 278 -16.43 6.38 -5.03
CA GLU A 278 -16.05 6.86 -3.70
C GLU A 278 -14.56 6.67 -3.41
N LEU A 279 -13.98 5.54 -3.82
CA LEU A 279 -12.56 5.28 -3.66
C LEU A 279 -11.72 6.31 -4.44
N ARG A 280 -12.03 6.52 -5.71
CA ARG A 280 -11.35 7.50 -6.56
C ARG A 280 -11.50 8.93 -6.04
N ARG A 281 -12.69 9.28 -5.54
CA ARG A 281 -12.91 10.59 -4.91
C ARG A 281 -12.03 10.77 -3.68
N ARG A 282 -11.94 9.77 -2.81
CA ARG A 282 -11.08 9.83 -1.61
C ARG A 282 -9.61 9.92 -1.97
N GLU A 283 -9.14 9.13 -2.94
CA GLU A 283 -7.76 9.20 -3.45
C GLU A 283 -7.45 10.62 -3.98
N GLN A 284 -8.38 11.20 -4.72
CA GLN A 284 -8.23 12.54 -5.29
C GLN A 284 -8.26 13.64 -4.22
N GLU A 285 -9.10 13.49 -3.20
CA GLU A 285 -9.13 14.38 -2.03
C GLU A 285 -7.80 14.32 -1.26
N LEU A 286 -7.23 13.13 -1.06
CA LEU A 286 -5.92 12.96 -0.42
C LEU A 286 -4.80 13.61 -1.25
N MET A 287 -4.74 13.33 -2.55
CA MET A 287 -3.76 13.95 -3.45
C MET A 287 -3.84 15.48 -3.46
N THR A 288 -5.07 16.03 -3.40
CA THR A 288 -5.28 17.47 -3.35
C THR A 288 -4.82 18.06 -2.01
N LYS A 289 -5.06 17.37 -0.90
CA LYS A 289 -4.57 17.79 0.42
C LYS A 289 -3.04 17.79 0.46
N ASP A 290 -2.39 16.75 -0.04
CA ASP A 290 -0.93 16.65 -0.10
C ASP A 290 -0.30 17.74 -0.97
N ALA A 291 -0.94 18.05 -2.12
CA ALA A 291 -0.52 19.15 -2.97
C ALA A 291 -0.66 20.51 -2.26
N THR A 292 -1.76 20.70 -1.51
CA THR A 292 -2.01 21.93 -0.75
C THR A 292 -1.01 22.11 0.39
N ILE A 293 -0.70 21.03 1.12
CA ILE A 293 0.30 21.05 2.21
C ILE A 293 1.67 21.43 1.62
N ARG A 294 2.10 20.82 0.52
CA ARG A 294 3.37 21.17 -0.16
C ARG A 294 3.39 22.64 -0.60
N GLU A 295 2.30 23.15 -1.16
CA GLU A 295 2.19 24.56 -1.54
C GLU A 295 2.32 25.49 -0.32
N ILE A 296 1.70 25.13 0.80
CA ILE A 296 1.82 25.91 2.06
C ILE A 296 3.29 25.96 2.50
N HIS A 297 3.99 24.83 2.54
CA HIS A 297 5.39 24.80 2.93
C HIS A 297 6.27 25.65 1.99
N HIS A 298 6.04 25.56 0.67
CA HIS A 298 6.75 26.42 -0.29
C HIS A 298 6.47 27.91 -0.08
N ARG A 299 5.23 28.30 0.22
CA ARG A 299 4.87 29.69 0.50
C ARG A 299 5.46 30.18 1.81
N VAL A 300 5.46 29.35 2.86
CA VAL A 300 6.11 29.68 4.14
C VAL A 300 7.60 29.90 3.93
N LYS A 301 8.30 29.01 3.22
CA LYS A 301 9.72 29.19 2.85
C LYS A 301 9.96 30.52 2.14
N ASN A 302 9.17 30.85 1.12
CA ASN A 302 9.33 32.09 0.35
C ASN A 302 9.12 33.32 1.25
N ASN A 303 8.15 33.28 2.16
CA ASN A 303 7.92 34.35 3.11
C ASN A 303 9.08 34.52 4.10
N LEU A 304 9.62 33.40 4.61
CA LEU A 304 10.77 33.40 5.51
C LEU A 304 12.04 33.95 4.79
N GLN A 305 12.26 33.59 3.55
CA GLN A 305 13.35 34.16 2.74
C GLN A 305 13.21 35.69 2.55
N THR A 306 11.98 36.17 2.35
CA THR A 306 11.70 37.61 2.25
C THR A 306 11.99 38.32 3.57
N VAL A 307 11.55 37.74 4.71
CA VAL A 307 11.83 38.27 6.05
C VAL A 307 13.35 38.29 6.32
N SER A 308 14.07 37.22 5.97
CA SER A 308 15.54 37.16 6.10
C SER A 308 16.23 38.27 5.32
N ALA A 309 15.80 38.49 4.05
CA ALA A 309 16.34 39.58 3.22
C ALA A 309 16.07 40.95 3.80
N LEU A 310 14.90 41.18 4.39
CA LEU A 310 14.54 42.44 5.08
C LEU A 310 15.40 42.68 6.34
N LEU A 311 15.59 41.62 7.16
CA LEU A 311 16.44 41.70 8.36
C LEU A 311 17.87 42.03 7.99
N ARG A 312 18.41 41.40 6.95
CA ARG A 312 19.76 41.70 6.39
C ARG A 312 19.90 43.13 5.91
N LEU A 313 18.87 43.65 5.23
CA LEU A 313 18.83 45.03 4.78
C LEU A 313 18.81 46.03 5.94
N GLN A 314 18.02 45.73 6.99
CA GLN A 314 17.95 46.57 8.17
C GLN A 314 19.26 46.56 8.98
N ALA A 315 19.90 45.40 9.14
CA ALA A 315 21.19 45.25 9.77
C ALA A 315 22.27 46.16 9.07
N ARG A 316 22.32 46.13 7.72
CA ARG A 316 23.24 46.96 6.96
C ARG A 316 23.00 48.51 7.08
N ARG A 317 21.77 48.91 7.40
CA ARG A 317 21.38 50.34 7.52
C ARG A 317 21.49 50.87 8.94
N SER A 318 21.68 50.02 9.93
CA SER A 318 21.81 50.42 11.31
C SER A 318 23.21 50.96 11.60
N ASP A 319 23.30 52.09 12.29
CA ASP A 319 24.59 52.66 12.73
C ASP A 319 25.00 52.10 14.13
N SER A 320 24.14 51.30 14.77
CA SER A 320 24.42 50.70 16.07
C SER A 320 24.86 49.26 15.94
N GLU A 321 26.05 48.94 16.38
CA GLU A 321 26.66 47.63 16.35
C GLU A 321 25.81 46.59 17.10
N SER A 322 25.24 46.95 18.24
CA SER A 322 24.34 46.10 19.03
C SER A 322 23.03 45.77 18.30
N VAL A 323 22.49 46.70 17.50
CA VAL A 323 21.30 46.47 16.66
C VAL A 323 21.65 45.62 15.45
N GLN A 324 22.81 45.82 14.86
CA GLN A 324 23.28 44.97 13.73
C GLN A 324 23.40 43.52 14.15
N THR A 325 24.04 43.27 15.30
CA THR A 325 24.20 41.91 15.85
C THR A 325 22.84 41.26 16.15
N ALA A 326 21.92 41.98 16.78
CA ALA A 326 20.58 41.45 17.08
C ALA A 326 19.77 41.10 15.81
N LEU A 327 19.89 41.92 14.74
CA LEU A 327 19.21 41.66 13.46
C LEU A 327 19.82 40.48 12.70
N GLN A 328 21.14 40.31 12.75
CA GLN A 328 21.85 39.17 12.17
C GLN A 328 21.49 37.85 12.88
N GLU A 329 21.38 37.89 14.22
CA GLU A 329 20.94 36.76 15.02
C GLU A 329 19.49 36.36 14.64
N ALA A 330 18.57 37.34 14.52
CA ALA A 330 17.20 37.10 14.08
C ALA A 330 17.14 36.54 12.67
N GLU A 331 17.98 37.00 11.74
CA GLU A 331 18.08 36.47 10.39
C GLU A 331 18.47 34.99 10.38
N ARG A 332 19.51 34.62 11.13
CA ARG A 332 19.97 33.24 11.24
C ARG A 332 18.88 32.30 11.76
N ARG A 333 18.10 32.72 12.77
CA ARG A 333 16.95 31.93 13.27
C ARG A 333 15.89 31.73 12.20
N VAL A 334 15.53 32.78 11.46
CA VAL A 334 14.57 32.68 10.35
C VAL A 334 15.07 31.72 9.27
N GLN A 335 16.37 31.72 8.99
CA GLN A 335 16.96 30.86 7.98
C GLN A 335 17.00 29.40 8.40
N ALA A 336 17.27 29.08 9.67
CA ALA A 336 17.17 27.73 10.24
C ALA A 336 15.74 27.17 10.09
N ILE A 337 14.71 27.98 10.42
CA ILE A 337 13.31 27.61 10.25
C ILE A 337 12.98 27.34 8.77
N ALA A 338 13.47 28.17 7.84
CA ALA A 338 13.24 27.99 6.41
C ALA A 338 13.82 26.69 5.88
N THR A 339 14.98 26.25 6.41
CA THR A 339 15.61 24.97 6.05
C THR A 339 14.75 23.77 6.47
N VAL A 340 14.17 23.82 7.66
CA VAL A 340 13.23 22.75 8.11
C VAL A 340 11.98 22.71 7.23
N HIS A 341 11.40 23.87 6.90
CA HIS A 341 10.23 23.90 6.01
C HIS A 341 10.55 23.40 4.59
N GLU A 342 11.78 23.52 4.14
CA GLU A 342 12.21 22.94 2.87
C GLU A 342 12.25 21.41 2.94
N ALA A 343 12.80 20.85 4.01
CA ALA A 343 12.85 19.42 4.24
C ALA A 343 11.42 18.81 4.37
N LEU A 344 10.52 19.48 5.11
CA LEU A 344 9.11 19.08 5.22
C LEU A 344 8.35 19.10 3.90
N SER A 345 8.74 19.93 2.93
CA SER A 345 8.07 19.98 1.64
C SER A 345 8.36 18.77 0.76
N GLN A 346 9.36 17.97 1.10
CA GLN A 346 9.80 16.80 0.33
C GLN A 346 9.21 15.49 0.87
N ASP A 347 8.74 15.45 2.11
CA ASP A 347 8.21 14.22 2.74
C ASP A 347 6.71 14.34 3.03
N VAL A 348 5.95 13.32 2.62
CA VAL A 348 4.47 13.28 2.74
C VAL A 348 4.01 12.98 4.18
N ASN A 349 4.92 12.48 5.05
CA ASN A 349 4.55 11.93 6.36
C ASN A 349 4.74 12.91 7.55
N GLU A 350 4.96 14.21 7.31
CA GLU A 350 5.26 15.21 8.37
C GLU A 350 6.49 14.86 9.23
N GLN A 351 7.28 13.88 8.83
CA GLN A 351 8.55 13.51 9.44
C GLN A 351 9.71 14.05 8.61
N VAL A 352 10.74 14.54 9.26
CA VAL A 352 11.94 15.11 8.63
C VAL A 352 13.12 14.20 8.91
N ASP A 353 13.85 13.79 7.87
CA ASP A 353 15.20 13.26 8.04
C ASP A 353 16.10 14.39 8.56
N PHE A 354 16.30 14.41 9.89
CA PHE A 354 16.97 15.51 10.54
C PHE A 354 18.48 15.47 10.37
N ASP A 355 19.06 14.35 9.95
CA ASP A 355 20.50 14.24 9.72
C ASP A 355 20.98 15.16 8.58
N GLU A 356 20.20 15.32 7.51
CA GLU A 356 20.50 16.24 6.42
C GLU A 356 20.31 17.71 6.84
N VAL A 357 19.21 17.98 7.56
CA VAL A 357 18.92 19.31 8.11
C VAL A 357 20.02 19.76 9.08
N ALA A 358 20.43 18.90 10.03
CA ALA A 358 21.49 19.18 10.98
C ALA A 358 22.81 19.51 10.29
N ARG A 359 23.23 18.71 9.31
CA ARG A 359 24.44 18.99 8.52
C ARG A 359 24.39 20.35 7.82
N THR A 360 23.24 20.73 7.30
CA THR A 360 23.06 22.01 6.62
C THR A 360 23.13 23.19 7.61
N ILE A 361 22.44 23.11 8.76
CA ILE A 361 22.43 24.15 9.78
C ILE A 361 23.82 24.33 10.39
N VAL A 362 24.48 23.24 10.75
CA VAL A 362 25.81 23.24 11.34
C VAL A 362 26.83 23.88 10.39
N ARG A 363 26.77 23.57 9.10
CA ARG A 363 27.62 24.18 8.06
C ARG A 363 27.36 25.66 7.93
N MET A 364 26.09 26.08 7.92
CA MET A 364 25.71 27.50 7.80
C MET A 364 26.20 28.31 9.00
N ALA A 365 26.01 27.80 10.22
CA ALA A 365 26.45 28.45 11.45
C ALA A 365 27.98 28.55 11.51
N GLY A 366 28.70 27.53 11.02
CA GLY A 366 30.17 27.53 10.97
C GLY A 366 30.79 28.50 9.93
N THR A 367 30.08 28.80 8.82
CA THR A 367 30.60 29.63 7.74
C THR A 367 30.56 31.14 8.07
N VAL A 368 29.78 31.57 9.02
CA VAL A 368 29.57 32.99 9.36
C VAL A 368 30.71 33.59 10.20
N ALA A 369 31.56 32.76 10.76
CA ALA A 369 32.47 33.18 11.83
C ALA A 369 33.92 33.34 11.44
N SER A 370 34.34 33.65 10.26
CA SER A 370 35.78 33.93 10.09
C SER A 370 36.15 34.82 8.95
N THR A 371 36.52 36.04 9.29
CA THR A 371 37.49 36.79 8.47
C THR A 371 38.95 36.53 8.87
N ASP A 372 39.22 36.11 10.12
CA ASP A 372 40.58 36.03 10.67
C ASP A 372 40.98 34.68 11.30
N HIS A 373 40.02 33.77 11.66
CA HIS A 373 40.31 32.49 12.28
C HIS A 373 39.59 31.34 11.59
N SER A 374 40.19 30.13 11.57
CA SER A 374 39.61 28.91 11.02
C SER A 374 38.87 28.14 12.08
N VAL A 375 37.55 27.97 11.91
CA VAL A 375 36.71 27.13 12.80
C VAL A 375 36.19 25.95 12.00
N ASP A 376 36.60 24.75 12.41
CA ASP A 376 36.08 23.51 11.88
C ASP A 376 34.82 23.09 12.65
N VAL A 377 33.77 22.71 11.95
CA VAL A 377 32.54 22.19 12.58
C VAL A 377 32.26 20.79 12.05
N VAL A 378 32.18 19.80 12.95
CA VAL A 378 32.02 18.40 12.65
C VAL A 378 30.74 17.85 13.27
N THR A 379 29.94 17.14 12.48
CA THR A 379 28.73 16.44 12.95
C THR A 379 28.96 14.94 12.88
N THR A 380 28.65 14.23 13.96
CA THR A 380 28.77 12.76 14.07
C THR A 380 27.54 12.16 14.72
N GLY A 381 27.32 10.85 14.50
CA GLY A 381 26.15 10.13 15.03
C GLY A 381 24.91 10.35 14.16
N GLU A 382 23.74 9.97 14.69
CA GLU A 382 22.47 9.96 13.96
C GLU A 382 21.36 10.61 14.81
N PHE A 383 20.67 11.58 14.22
CA PHE A 383 19.45 12.18 14.79
C PHE A 383 18.22 11.36 14.42
N GLY A 384 18.20 10.80 13.17
CA GLY A 384 17.09 10.10 12.57
C GLY A 384 15.92 11.03 12.21
N SER A 385 14.73 10.45 12.00
CA SER A 385 13.52 11.20 11.66
C SER A 385 12.92 11.89 12.88
N LEU A 386 12.50 13.15 12.72
CA LEU A 386 11.82 13.98 13.74
C LEU A 386 10.47 14.47 13.21
N GLU A 387 9.49 14.63 14.09
CA GLU A 387 8.25 15.35 13.77
C GLU A 387 8.54 16.82 13.46
N ALA A 388 7.72 17.47 12.63
CA ALA A 388 7.89 18.83 12.16
C ALA A 388 8.18 19.85 13.29
N ALA A 389 7.43 19.79 14.38
CA ALA A 389 7.62 20.70 15.53
C ALA A 389 8.94 20.44 16.24
N GLN A 390 9.30 19.17 16.44
CA GLN A 390 10.57 18.75 17.06
C GLN A 390 11.77 19.10 16.17
N ALA A 391 11.65 18.91 14.87
CA ALA A 391 12.67 19.28 13.89
C ALA A 391 12.94 20.79 13.91
N GLN A 392 11.88 21.60 13.94
CA GLN A 392 11.99 23.06 14.03
C GLN A 392 12.65 23.53 15.34
N ALA A 393 12.25 22.93 16.46
CA ALA A 393 12.85 23.23 17.75
C ALA A 393 14.33 22.85 17.79
N MET A 394 14.67 21.63 17.33
CA MET A 394 16.05 21.13 17.32
C MET A 394 16.93 21.95 16.36
N ALA A 395 16.41 22.35 15.21
CA ALA A 395 17.12 23.22 14.26
C ALA A 395 17.49 24.56 14.88
N THR A 396 16.55 25.19 15.59
CA THR A 396 16.79 26.45 16.29
C THR A 396 17.81 26.28 17.42
N VAL A 397 17.69 25.20 18.21
CA VAL A 397 18.61 24.86 19.27
C VAL A 397 20.03 24.65 18.77
N LEU A 398 20.19 23.84 17.70
CA LEU A 398 21.51 23.60 17.08
C LEU A 398 22.14 24.88 16.53
N ASN A 399 21.35 25.69 15.82
CA ASN A 399 21.81 26.95 15.29
C ASN A 399 22.33 27.87 16.38
N GLU A 400 21.61 28.01 17.48
CA GLU A 400 22.01 28.86 18.62
C GLU A 400 23.26 28.32 19.33
N LEU A 401 23.36 27.02 19.57
CA LEU A 401 24.48 26.42 20.27
C LEU A 401 25.77 26.48 19.43
N VAL A 402 25.69 26.16 18.14
CA VAL A 402 26.84 26.23 17.25
C VAL A 402 27.28 27.69 17.07
N SER A 403 26.35 28.64 16.85
CA SER A 403 26.69 30.04 16.75
C SER A 403 27.36 30.59 18.04
N ASN A 404 26.84 30.20 19.20
CA ASN A 404 27.45 30.59 20.49
C ASN A 404 28.87 30.02 20.66
N SER A 405 29.11 28.77 20.25
CA SER A 405 30.44 28.18 20.33
C SER A 405 31.42 28.90 19.40
N VAL A 406 30.99 29.28 18.22
CA VAL A 406 31.83 30.01 17.25
C VAL A 406 32.08 31.44 17.66
N GLU A 407 31.00 32.22 17.98
CA GLU A 407 31.09 33.66 18.26
C GLU A 407 31.66 33.99 19.64
N HIS A 408 31.41 33.14 20.64
CA HIS A 408 31.79 33.39 22.01
C HIS A 408 32.87 32.45 22.53
N GLY A 409 32.84 31.18 22.09
CA GLY A 409 33.83 30.18 22.48
C GLY A 409 35.16 30.36 21.75
N LEU A 410 35.10 30.65 20.45
CA LEU A 410 36.23 30.65 19.52
C LEU A 410 36.51 32.04 18.90
N ALA A 411 36.03 33.13 19.54
CA ALA A 411 36.11 34.49 18.99
C ALA A 411 37.54 34.93 18.56
N ASP A 412 38.55 34.46 19.27
CA ASP A 412 39.94 34.97 19.12
C ASP A 412 40.95 33.83 18.75
N LYS A 413 40.49 32.66 18.35
CA LYS A 413 41.38 31.54 18.05
C LYS A 413 40.78 30.53 17.05
N ASP A 414 41.67 29.81 16.32
CA ASP A 414 41.26 28.63 15.59
C ASP A 414 40.74 27.54 16.51
N GLY A 415 39.71 26.80 16.08
CA GLY A 415 39.13 25.78 16.92
C GLY A 415 38.21 24.83 16.22
N LEU A 416 37.65 23.94 17.04
CA LEU A 416 36.77 22.87 16.62
C LEU A 416 35.47 22.90 17.42
N VAL A 417 34.36 22.85 16.72
CA VAL A 417 33.01 22.61 17.27
C VAL A 417 32.55 21.21 16.82
N GLN A 418 32.20 20.38 17.78
CA GLN A 418 31.70 19.05 17.53
C GLN A 418 30.24 18.94 17.94
N VAL A 419 29.41 18.44 17.02
CA VAL A 419 28.02 18.06 17.27
C VAL A 419 27.91 16.56 17.18
N HIS A 420 27.53 15.93 18.27
CA HIS A 420 27.34 14.48 18.32
C HIS A 420 25.91 14.14 18.71
N ALA A 421 25.26 13.28 17.93
CA ALA A 421 23.90 12.81 18.19
C ALA A 421 23.89 11.29 18.42
N GLU A 422 23.23 10.88 19.48
CA GLU A 422 23.02 9.46 19.81
C GLU A 422 21.53 9.24 20.03
N ARG A 423 20.93 8.39 19.18
CA ARG A 423 19.53 8.02 19.28
C ARG A 423 19.34 6.63 19.83
N ASN A 424 18.54 6.49 20.88
CA ASN A 424 18.19 5.21 21.48
C ASN A 424 16.66 5.11 21.62
N GLY A 425 16.00 4.62 20.57
CA GLY A 425 14.53 4.59 20.48
C GLY A 425 13.91 6.00 20.50
N SER A 426 13.09 6.28 21.52
CA SER A 426 12.47 7.59 21.74
C SER A 426 13.39 8.61 22.43
N GLN A 427 14.56 8.22 22.89
CA GLN A 427 15.53 9.13 23.50
C GLN A 427 16.58 9.57 22.51
N LEU A 428 16.77 10.89 22.39
CA LEU A 428 17.84 11.51 21.61
C LEU A 428 18.72 12.31 22.54
N THR A 429 20.01 11.99 22.53
CA THR A 429 21.03 12.78 23.25
C THR A 429 21.87 13.53 22.22
N VAL A 430 21.93 14.84 22.33
CA VAL A 430 22.75 15.69 21.46
C VAL A 430 23.77 16.41 22.32
N THR A 431 25.04 16.28 21.94
CA THR A 431 26.17 16.94 22.59
C THR A 431 26.81 17.93 21.63
N VAL A 432 26.89 19.17 22.02
CA VAL A 432 27.61 20.23 21.29
C VAL A 432 28.80 20.64 22.16
N SER A 433 30.02 20.50 21.64
CA SER A 433 31.23 20.82 22.37
C SER A 433 32.17 21.70 21.52
N ASP A 434 32.82 22.66 22.17
CA ASP A 434 33.88 23.48 21.59
C ASP A 434 35.16 23.40 22.43
N ASN A 435 36.29 23.67 21.79
CA ASN A 435 37.60 23.78 22.45
C ASN A 435 37.99 25.23 22.72
N GLY A 436 37.00 26.10 22.91
CA GLY A 436 37.13 27.57 23.08
C GLY A 436 37.58 28.04 24.49
N ALA A 437 37.14 29.25 24.84
CA ALA A 437 37.49 29.89 26.09
C ALA A 437 36.80 29.26 27.32
N GLY A 438 35.69 28.53 27.09
CA GLY A 438 34.92 27.86 28.13
C GLY A 438 34.01 28.78 28.96
N ILE A 439 33.19 28.13 29.82
CA ILE A 439 32.26 28.82 30.71
C ILE A 439 32.94 29.08 32.05
N GLN A 440 32.88 30.34 32.54
CA GLN A 440 33.36 30.63 33.87
C GLN A 440 32.38 30.04 34.91
N PRO A 441 32.88 29.26 35.92
CA PRO A 441 32.03 28.73 36.97
C PRO A 441 31.30 29.86 37.74
N GLY A 442 29.97 29.74 37.86
CA GLY A 442 29.14 30.69 38.62
C GLY A 442 28.58 31.89 37.87
N ARG A 443 28.84 32.03 36.59
CA ARG A 443 28.20 33.05 35.74
C ARG A 443 26.89 32.50 35.16
N ALA A 444 25.76 33.08 35.58
CA ALA A 444 24.47 32.70 34.97
C ALA A 444 24.48 33.02 33.48
N MET A 445 24.14 32.06 32.66
CA MET A 445 23.98 32.22 31.21
C MET A 445 22.70 33.01 30.95
N THR A 446 22.81 34.37 30.88
CA THR A 446 21.65 35.27 30.82
C THR A 446 21.34 35.82 29.44
N GLY A 447 21.99 35.30 28.39
CA GLY A 447 21.73 35.69 27.00
C GLY A 447 20.36 35.28 26.50
N LEU A 448 19.78 36.06 25.57
CA LEU A 448 18.49 35.79 24.95
C LEU A 448 18.48 34.39 24.25
N GLY A 449 19.56 34.05 23.56
CA GLY A 449 19.71 32.76 22.88
C GLY A 449 19.65 31.57 23.84
N THR A 450 20.32 31.67 25.00
CA THR A 450 20.31 30.62 26.04
C THR A 450 18.92 30.41 26.64
N GLN A 451 18.14 31.46 26.79
CA GLN A 451 16.76 31.40 27.30
C GLN A 451 15.86 30.71 26.26
N ILE A 452 16.00 31.04 24.96
CA ILE A 452 15.25 30.41 23.86
C ILE A 452 15.57 28.92 23.78
N VAL A 453 16.85 28.56 23.79
CA VAL A 453 17.29 27.16 23.79
C VAL A 453 16.67 26.39 24.97
N SER A 454 16.77 26.93 26.18
CA SER A 454 16.23 26.29 27.38
C SER A 454 14.71 26.11 27.30
N GLN A 455 14.01 27.11 26.79
CA GLN A 455 12.56 27.04 26.60
C GLN A 455 12.19 25.97 25.55
N MET A 456 12.82 25.95 24.36
CA MET A 456 12.51 24.99 23.30
C MET A 456 12.81 23.56 23.70
N VAL A 457 13.93 23.34 24.40
CA VAL A 457 14.25 22.00 24.90
C VAL A 457 13.21 21.47 25.85
N ARG A 458 12.66 22.36 26.72
CA ARG A 458 11.63 21.94 27.70
C ARG A 458 10.24 21.82 27.10
N SER A 459 9.82 22.75 26.21
CA SER A 459 8.45 22.80 25.72
C SER A 459 8.25 21.87 24.53
N GLU A 460 9.15 21.90 23.53
CA GLU A 460 8.94 21.19 22.25
C GLU A 460 9.66 19.83 22.20
N LEU A 461 10.86 19.74 22.82
CA LEU A 461 11.64 18.50 22.82
C LEU A 461 11.41 17.66 24.10
N GLN A 462 10.57 18.14 25.04
CA GLN A 462 10.23 17.47 26.31
C GLN A 462 11.47 16.94 27.03
N GLY A 463 12.54 17.76 27.02
CA GLY A 463 13.87 17.34 27.39
C GLY A 463 14.52 18.21 28.48
N SER A 464 15.79 17.95 28.71
CA SER A 464 16.66 18.68 29.61
C SER A 464 17.92 19.16 28.90
N ILE A 465 18.50 20.25 29.37
CA ILE A 465 19.76 20.80 28.88
C ILE A 465 20.71 21.02 30.02
N GLU A 466 21.96 20.62 29.86
CA GLU A 466 23.03 20.81 30.83
C GLU A 466 24.23 21.48 30.16
N TRP A 467 24.82 22.45 30.89
CA TRP A 467 26.00 23.18 30.45
C TRP A 467 27.17 22.76 31.33
N LEU A 468 28.20 22.21 30.71
CA LEU A 468 29.35 21.62 31.37
C LEU A 468 30.65 22.29 30.85
N PRO A 469 31.67 22.44 31.72
CA PRO A 469 32.99 22.78 31.22
C PRO A 469 33.52 21.67 30.29
N GLY A 470 34.20 22.04 29.23
CA GLY A 470 34.86 21.07 28.34
C GLY A 470 35.92 20.24 29.06
N ALA A 471 36.22 19.04 28.56
CA ALA A 471 37.11 18.08 29.23
C ALA A 471 38.55 18.63 29.43
N GLU A 472 39.09 19.33 28.43
CA GLU A 472 40.41 19.98 28.49
C GLU A 472 40.29 21.51 28.51
N CYS A 473 39.41 22.05 27.68
CA CYS A 473 39.07 23.47 27.58
C CYS A 473 37.73 23.59 26.84
N GLY A 474 37.13 24.82 26.83
CA GLY A 474 35.89 25.06 26.11
C GLY A 474 34.63 24.72 26.87
N THR A 475 33.52 24.59 26.17
CA THR A 475 32.18 24.30 26.67
C THR A 475 31.62 23.02 26.09
N THR A 476 30.90 22.26 26.89
CA THR A 476 30.11 21.13 26.44
C THR A 476 28.65 21.32 26.87
N VAL A 477 27.74 21.25 25.90
CA VAL A 477 26.30 21.35 26.16
C VAL A 477 25.67 20.01 25.83
N VAL A 478 24.96 19.43 26.79
CA VAL A 478 24.26 18.16 26.60
C VAL A 478 22.77 18.37 26.64
N ILE A 479 22.09 17.96 25.58
CA ILE A 479 20.63 17.98 25.46
C ILE A 479 20.17 16.52 25.51
N ARG A 480 19.16 16.24 26.34
CA ARG A 480 18.45 14.98 26.36
C ARG A 480 17.01 15.26 26.03
N ALA A 481 16.57 14.82 24.83
CA ALA A 481 15.23 15.00 24.32
C ALA A 481 14.45 13.69 24.37
N HIS A 482 13.13 13.79 24.56
CA HIS A 482 12.22 12.66 24.43
C HIS A 482 11.35 12.89 23.19
N LEU A 483 11.51 12.01 22.20
CA LEU A 483 10.84 12.11 20.91
C LEU A 483 9.59 11.23 20.90
N ASN A 484 8.52 11.74 20.31
CA ASN A 484 7.36 10.93 20.01
C ASN A 484 7.72 9.99 18.83
N ASN A 485 7.26 8.76 18.89
CA ASN A 485 7.48 7.79 17.82
C ASN A 485 6.43 7.93 16.72
#